data_4d1bc6220d5797c0bbc214b374d6d057
#
_entry.id   4d1bc6220d5797c0bbc214b374d6d057
#
_cell.length_a   1.000
_cell.length_b   1.000
_cell.length_c   1.000
_cell.angle_alpha   90.00
_cell.angle_beta   90.00
_cell.angle_gamma   90.00
#
_symmetry.space_group_name_H-M   'P 1'
#
loop_
_entity.id
_entity.type
_entity.pdbx_description
1 polymer ?
#
loop_
_entity_poly.entity_id
_entity_poly.type
_entity_poly.pdbx_seq_one_letter_code
_entity_poly.pdbx_strand_id
1 'polypeptide(L)'
;MKKSSTLTRSYVGILVTFLLTTGSILVLNAGTVKTKDGSVINGKILSVDGGVIKVETSYAGEVAIQQSEVMTFSSDATINVSTQSGNTFLGTVQGTGDSIKIAADGGTFETKVENVSAAWQPGEDSPKEKALKAELAAKERKWKYDASVDISGKSGNKDRFASAIGLSAVLESREDRLKFYGSLDLAEEEGNKTADEIKAGVDYSSFFSDSLSWYARIELEQDEIELLDLRSTAAFGIGKHVIKKEDQQLEFRAGLAYRFENFQDGTEVESPGLDFALIHSKDLGWGRLGNLLTYNPSFEDFGNYRIFHESFLEMPVGTGEFWKLRLGIANDYNSDPVPGLKEMDTTYFARMLLSWR
;
A
#
# COMPACT_ATOMS: atom_id res chain seq x y z
N MET A 1 -75.72 23.81 23.72
CA MET A 1 -76.45 22.95 22.79
C MET A 1 -75.54 21.78 22.48
N LYS A 2 -75.79 20.66 23.17
CA LYS A 2 -76.50 19.43 22.75
C LYS A 2 -76.01 18.95 21.32
N LYS A 3 -75.29 17.87 21.19
CA LYS A 3 -75.73 16.46 21.02
C LYS A 3 -74.45 15.67 20.72
N SER A 4 -74.22 14.58 21.34
CA SER A 4 -74.78 13.21 21.29
C SER A 4 -73.83 12.25 20.52
N SER A 5 -73.20 11.42 21.34
CA SER A 5 -72.88 10.01 21.26
C SER A 5 -73.25 9.21 19.99
N THR A 6 -72.34 8.40 19.53
CA THR A 6 -72.69 7.02 19.17
C THR A 6 -71.46 6.09 19.34
N LEU A 7 -71.55 5.14 20.25
CA LEU A 7 -70.71 3.98 20.40
C LEU A 7 -71.01 2.99 19.26
N THR A 8 -70.01 2.58 18.51
CA THR A 8 -70.14 1.38 17.69
C THR A 8 -69.10 0.36 18.15
N ARG A 9 -69.61 -0.71 18.81
CA ARG A 9 -68.90 -1.90 19.13
C ARG A 9 -68.54 -2.64 17.83
N SER A 10 -67.26 -2.82 17.55
CA SER A 10 -66.80 -3.77 16.52
C SER A 10 -66.11 -4.94 17.20
N TYR A 11 -66.60 -6.10 16.91
CA TYR A 11 -66.11 -7.40 17.36
C TYR A 11 -64.71 -7.66 16.84
N VAL A 12 -63.76 -7.94 17.75
CA VAL A 12 -62.40 -8.44 17.42
C VAL A 12 -62.56 -9.95 17.20
N GLY A 13 -62.52 -10.34 15.91
CA GLY A 13 -62.36 -11.74 15.51
C GLY A 13 -60.88 -12.07 15.63
N ILE A 14 -60.50 -12.92 16.60
CA ILE A 14 -59.15 -13.50 16.70
C ILE A 14 -59.03 -14.57 15.62
N LEU A 15 -58.35 -14.23 14.55
CA LEU A 15 -57.91 -15.19 13.53
C LEU A 15 -56.56 -15.76 13.98
N VAL A 16 -56.57 -16.96 14.58
CA VAL A 16 -55.35 -17.71 14.88
C VAL A 16 -54.83 -18.29 13.57
N THR A 17 -53.89 -17.57 12.96
CA THR A 17 -53.15 -18.07 11.80
C THR A 17 -52.05 -18.99 12.32
N PHE A 18 -52.23 -20.28 12.13
CA PHE A 18 -51.22 -21.30 12.39
C PHE A 18 -50.14 -21.17 11.31
N LEU A 19 -49.07 -20.47 11.66
CA LEU A 19 -47.88 -20.37 10.80
C LEU A 19 -47.12 -21.69 10.87
N LEU A 20 -47.35 -22.56 9.88
CA LEU A 20 -46.49 -23.72 9.63
C LEU A 20 -45.12 -23.19 9.19
N THR A 21 -44.21 -23.01 10.15
CA THR A 21 -42.81 -22.86 9.84
C THR A 21 -42.30 -24.20 9.29
N THR A 22 -42.24 -24.31 7.99
CA THR A 22 -41.41 -25.34 7.33
C THR A 22 -39.99 -25.02 7.70
N GLY A 23 -39.50 -25.63 8.77
CA GLY A 23 -38.08 -25.60 9.09
C GLY A 23 -37.35 -26.24 7.93
N SER A 24 -36.67 -25.39 7.10
CA SER A 24 -35.65 -25.88 6.18
C SER A 24 -34.62 -26.57 7.04
N ILE A 25 -34.60 -27.88 7.03
CA ILE A 25 -33.48 -28.66 7.57
C ILE A 25 -32.30 -28.29 6.67
N LEU A 26 -31.46 -27.38 7.15
CA LEU A 26 -30.11 -27.19 6.62
C LEU A 26 -29.43 -28.54 6.84
N VAL A 27 -29.36 -29.35 5.76
CA VAL A 27 -28.48 -30.50 5.71
C VAL A 27 -27.08 -29.89 5.80
N LEU A 28 -26.52 -29.84 7.01
CA LEU A 28 -25.10 -29.60 7.19
C LEU A 28 -24.40 -30.73 6.48
N ASN A 29 -23.87 -30.47 5.28
CA ASN A 29 -22.94 -31.35 4.61
C ASN A 29 -21.70 -31.48 5.48
N ALA A 30 -21.70 -32.45 6.36
CA ALA A 30 -20.65 -32.68 7.33
C ALA A 30 -19.59 -33.56 6.68
N GLY A 31 -18.38 -33.05 6.58
CA GLY A 31 -17.20 -33.84 6.36
C GLY A 31 -16.63 -34.34 7.69
N THR A 32 -15.67 -35.25 7.61
CA THR A 32 -14.96 -35.79 8.77
C THR A 32 -13.47 -35.88 8.45
N VAL A 33 -12.63 -35.42 9.36
CA VAL A 33 -11.17 -35.60 9.30
C VAL A 33 -10.77 -36.53 10.43
N LYS A 34 -10.04 -37.62 10.13
CA LYS A 34 -9.45 -38.54 11.11
C LYS A 34 -7.95 -38.35 11.10
N THR A 35 -7.39 -38.09 12.25
CA THR A 35 -5.96 -37.92 12.44
C THR A 35 -5.27 -39.24 12.80
N LYS A 36 -3.96 -39.31 12.68
CA LYS A 36 -3.14 -40.50 12.97
C LYS A 36 -3.17 -40.88 14.44
N ASP A 37 -3.40 -39.91 15.36
CA ASP A 37 -3.57 -40.15 16.80
C ASP A 37 -4.97 -40.68 17.17
N GLY A 38 -5.86 -40.84 16.19
CA GLY A 38 -7.22 -41.32 16.39
C GLY A 38 -8.27 -40.25 16.66
N SER A 39 -7.89 -38.98 16.68
CA SER A 39 -8.86 -37.88 16.84
C SER A 39 -9.79 -37.77 15.61
N VAL A 40 -11.05 -37.39 15.85
CA VAL A 40 -12.07 -37.22 14.81
C VAL A 40 -12.64 -35.81 14.88
N ILE A 41 -12.52 -35.05 13.80
CA ILE A 41 -12.99 -33.70 13.67
C ILE A 41 -14.13 -33.69 12.64
N ASN A 42 -15.32 -33.33 13.08
CA ASN A 42 -16.50 -33.22 12.22
C ASN A 42 -16.69 -31.76 11.81
N GLY A 43 -16.80 -31.54 10.50
CA GLY A 43 -16.99 -30.20 9.95
C GLY A 43 -16.93 -30.20 8.43
N LYS A 44 -17.22 -29.07 7.81
CA LYS A 44 -17.10 -28.88 6.38
C LYS A 44 -15.63 -28.71 5.99
N ILE A 45 -15.16 -29.52 5.06
CA ILE A 45 -13.82 -29.33 4.46
C ILE A 45 -13.85 -28.05 3.63
N LEU A 46 -13.09 -27.04 4.03
CA LEU A 46 -12.99 -25.77 3.30
C LEU A 46 -11.95 -25.86 2.19
N SER A 47 -10.75 -26.31 2.54
CA SER A 47 -9.63 -26.42 1.59
C SER A 47 -8.57 -27.40 2.07
N VAL A 48 -7.79 -27.89 1.11
CA VAL A 48 -6.47 -28.50 1.33
C VAL A 48 -5.49 -27.68 0.50
N ASP A 49 -4.50 -27.09 1.14
CA ASP A 49 -3.50 -26.27 0.47
C ASP A 49 -2.23 -26.16 1.32
N GLY A 50 -1.06 -26.16 0.68
CA GLY A 50 0.22 -26.00 1.34
C GLY A 50 0.50 -26.99 2.48
N GLY A 51 -0.07 -28.21 2.41
CA GLY A 51 0.08 -29.20 3.45
C GLY A 51 -0.82 -28.99 4.68
N VAL A 52 -1.86 -28.14 4.56
CA VAL A 52 -2.82 -27.84 5.62
C VAL A 52 -4.23 -28.17 5.14
N ILE A 53 -5.01 -28.85 5.97
CA ILE A 53 -6.45 -29.09 5.78
C ILE A 53 -7.21 -28.13 6.67
N LYS A 54 -8.08 -27.31 6.08
CA LYS A 54 -8.95 -26.38 6.79
C LYS A 54 -10.37 -26.94 6.87
N VAL A 55 -10.88 -26.99 8.08
CA VAL A 55 -12.20 -27.55 8.40
C VAL A 55 -13.02 -26.51 9.17
N GLU A 56 -14.21 -26.20 8.69
CA GLU A 56 -15.17 -25.37 9.42
C GLU A 56 -16.00 -26.23 10.36
N THR A 57 -15.86 -26.00 11.66
CA THR A 57 -16.58 -26.72 12.70
C THR A 57 -17.64 -25.81 13.33
N SER A 58 -18.75 -26.38 13.82
CA SER A 58 -19.83 -25.61 14.45
C SER A 58 -19.47 -25.08 15.85
N TYR A 59 -18.43 -25.64 16.49
CA TYR A 59 -18.04 -25.33 17.86
C TYR A 59 -16.73 -24.55 18.01
N ALA A 60 -15.85 -24.60 16.98
CA ALA A 60 -14.52 -23.95 17.03
C ALA A 60 -14.26 -23.04 15.80
N GLY A 61 -15.25 -22.87 14.89
CA GLY A 61 -15.01 -22.18 13.63
C GLY A 61 -14.03 -22.90 12.73
N GLU A 62 -13.14 -22.17 12.07
CA GLU A 62 -12.11 -22.74 11.19
C GLU A 62 -10.99 -23.37 12.00
N VAL A 63 -10.72 -24.66 11.76
CA VAL A 63 -9.63 -25.41 12.36
C VAL A 63 -8.66 -25.80 11.25
N ALA A 64 -7.38 -25.48 11.44
CA ALA A 64 -6.29 -25.84 10.54
C ALA A 64 -5.54 -27.08 11.07
N ILE A 65 -5.44 -28.13 10.23
CA ILE A 65 -4.82 -29.41 10.60
C ILE A 65 -3.68 -29.67 9.62
N GLN A 66 -2.50 -30.01 10.12
CA GLN A 66 -1.39 -30.42 9.27
C GLN A 66 -1.77 -31.69 8.52
N GLN A 67 -1.69 -31.66 7.18
CA GLN A 67 -2.03 -32.80 6.32
C GLN A 67 -1.21 -34.05 6.67
N SER A 68 0.03 -33.87 7.12
CA SER A 68 0.91 -34.97 7.57
C SER A 68 0.35 -35.73 8.77
N GLU A 69 -0.50 -35.09 9.59
CA GLU A 69 -1.12 -35.70 10.77
C GLU A 69 -2.48 -36.33 10.44
N VAL A 70 -2.97 -36.15 9.22
CA VAL A 70 -4.27 -36.69 8.79
C VAL A 70 -4.09 -38.08 8.21
N MET A 71 -4.84 -39.05 8.72
CA MET A 71 -4.92 -40.40 8.19
C MET A 71 -5.87 -40.46 7.00
N THR A 72 -7.07 -39.89 7.15
CA THR A 72 -8.08 -39.87 6.11
C THR A 72 -9.08 -38.71 6.35
N PHE A 73 -9.78 -38.29 5.27
CA PHE A 73 -10.89 -37.37 5.38
C PHE A 73 -12.04 -37.75 4.46
N SER A 74 -13.24 -37.29 4.78
CA SER A 74 -14.43 -37.43 3.96
C SER A 74 -15.13 -36.08 3.78
N SER A 75 -15.84 -35.94 2.66
CA SER A 75 -16.70 -34.79 2.36
C SER A 75 -17.98 -35.31 1.70
N ASP A 76 -19.11 -35.07 2.35
CA ASP A 76 -20.42 -35.41 1.77
C ASP A 76 -20.80 -34.39 0.67
N ALA A 77 -20.28 -33.18 0.75
CA ALA A 77 -20.37 -32.20 -0.32
C ALA A 77 -19.37 -32.54 -1.44
N THR A 78 -19.77 -32.27 -2.67
CA THR A 78 -18.86 -32.30 -3.82
C THR A 78 -17.78 -31.24 -3.64
N ILE A 79 -16.52 -31.63 -3.79
CA ILE A 79 -15.34 -30.74 -3.77
C ILE A 79 -14.41 -31.06 -4.92
N ASN A 80 -13.62 -30.08 -5.35
CA ASN A 80 -12.50 -30.32 -6.25
C ASN A 80 -11.34 -30.90 -5.45
N VAL A 81 -10.73 -31.97 -5.95
CA VAL A 81 -9.53 -32.58 -5.37
C VAL A 81 -8.47 -32.71 -6.45
N SER A 82 -7.34 -32.05 -6.26
CA SER A 82 -6.17 -32.16 -7.13
C SER A 82 -5.12 -33.06 -6.49
N THR A 83 -4.48 -33.88 -7.28
CA THR A 83 -3.43 -34.81 -6.85
C THR A 83 -2.06 -34.28 -7.26
N GLN A 84 -1.00 -34.82 -6.63
CA GLN A 84 0.39 -34.48 -7.00
C GLN A 84 0.73 -34.88 -8.45
N SER A 85 -0.01 -35.85 -9.04
CA SER A 85 0.11 -36.20 -10.46
C SER A 85 -0.50 -35.17 -11.42
N GLY A 86 -1.13 -34.09 -10.89
CA GLY A 86 -1.75 -33.03 -11.69
C GLY A 86 -3.20 -33.27 -12.12
N ASN A 87 -3.78 -34.38 -11.77
CA ASN A 87 -5.19 -34.67 -12.07
C ASN A 87 -6.10 -33.97 -11.06
N THR A 88 -7.20 -33.42 -11.54
CA THR A 88 -8.25 -32.81 -10.70
C THR A 88 -9.57 -33.52 -10.91
N PHE A 89 -10.23 -33.89 -9.83
CA PHE A 89 -11.49 -34.58 -9.78
C PHE A 89 -12.52 -33.71 -9.03
N LEU A 90 -13.71 -33.62 -9.57
CA LEU A 90 -14.87 -33.04 -8.90
C LEU A 90 -15.76 -34.15 -8.39
N GLY A 91 -15.90 -34.31 -7.08
CA GLY A 91 -16.68 -35.42 -6.53
C GLY A 91 -16.78 -35.36 -5.01
N THR A 92 -17.52 -36.35 -4.46
CA THR A 92 -17.55 -36.58 -3.02
C THR A 92 -16.34 -37.42 -2.60
N VAL A 93 -15.89 -37.22 -1.37
CA VAL A 93 -14.72 -37.90 -0.84
C VAL A 93 -15.12 -38.81 0.31
N GLN A 94 -14.73 -40.09 0.25
CA GLN A 94 -14.96 -41.06 1.32
C GLN A 94 -13.60 -41.55 1.87
N GLY A 95 -13.43 -41.41 3.17
CA GLY A 95 -12.25 -41.95 3.87
C GLY A 95 -12.37 -43.47 4.05
N THR A 96 -11.34 -44.22 3.64
CA THR A 96 -11.29 -45.68 3.74
C THR A 96 -9.92 -46.12 4.27
N GLY A 97 -9.86 -46.54 5.53
CA GLY A 97 -8.58 -46.93 6.13
C GLY A 97 -7.60 -45.78 6.17
N ASP A 98 -6.47 -45.91 5.46
CA ASP A 98 -5.40 -44.92 5.28
C ASP A 98 -5.46 -44.19 3.92
N SER A 99 -6.55 -44.38 3.17
CA SER A 99 -6.77 -43.78 1.86
C SER A 99 -8.09 -43.01 1.77
N ILE A 100 -8.27 -42.28 0.70
CA ILE A 100 -9.50 -41.61 0.33
C ILE A 100 -9.98 -42.09 -1.04
N LYS A 101 -11.28 -42.26 -1.21
CA LYS A 101 -11.95 -42.57 -2.46
C LYS A 101 -12.71 -41.33 -2.92
N ILE A 102 -12.43 -40.87 -4.13
CA ILE A 102 -13.09 -39.74 -4.77
C ILE A 102 -14.09 -40.30 -5.78
N ALA A 103 -15.37 -40.11 -5.51
CA ALA A 103 -16.44 -40.49 -6.42
C ALA A 103 -16.75 -39.32 -7.36
N ALA A 104 -16.25 -39.37 -8.59
CA ALA A 104 -16.46 -38.38 -9.64
C ALA A 104 -17.29 -38.95 -10.80
N ASP A 105 -17.79 -38.07 -11.70
CA ASP A 105 -18.63 -38.50 -12.85
C ASP A 105 -17.97 -39.53 -13.76
N GLY A 106 -16.64 -39.61 -13.80
CA GLY A 106 -15.90 -40.60 -14.61
C GLY A 106 -15.55 -41.89 -13.89
N GLY A 107 -15.98 -42.07 -12.63
CA GLY A 107 -15.66 -43.25 -11.83
C GLY A 107 -15.08 -42.93 -10.45
N THR A 108 -14.64 -43.98 -9.75
CA THR A 108 -14.04 -43.83 -8.43
C THR A 108 -12.53 -43.90 -8.53
N PHE A 109 -11.88 -42.90 -7.95
CA PHE A 109 -10.42 -42.82 -7.85
C PHE A 109 -9.97 -42.95 -6.39
N GLU A 110 -8.99 -43.81 -6.11
CA GLU A 110 -8.46 -44.03 -4.78
C GLU A 110 -7.03 -43.49 -4.68
N THR A 111 -6.76 -42.75 -3.62
CA THR A 111 -5.43 -42.19 -3.36
C THR A 111 -5.21 -42.01 -1.85
N LYS A 112 -3.96 -41.82 -1.44
CA LYS A 112 -3.64 -41.41 -0.04
C LYS A 112 -3.79 -39.93 0.14
N VAL A 113 -4.07 -39.50 1.38
CA VAL A 113 -4.17 -38.08 1.75
C VAL A 113 -2.89 -37.33 1.40
N GLU A 114 -1.72 -37.93 1.59
CA GLU A 114 -0.41 -37.33 1.27
C GLU A 114 -0.24 -36.98 -0.22
N ASN A 115 -0.94 -37.67 -1.12
CA ASN A 115 -0.91 -37.41 -2.56
C ASN A 115 -1.91 -36.34 -3.02
N VAL A 116 -2.74 -35.80 -2.12
CA VAL A 116 -3.60 -34.68 -2.41
C VAL A 116 -2.77 -33.41 -2.38
N SER A 117 -2.67 -32.70 -3.49
CA SER A 117 -1.95 -31.43 -3.58
C SER A 117 -2.82 -30.24 -3.19
N ALA A 118 -4.13 -30.31 -3.51
CA ALA A 118 -5.11 -29.29 -3.17
C ALA A 118 -6.53 -29.83 -3.16
N ALA A 119 -7.40 -29.21 -2.35
CA ALA A 119 -8.86 -29.35 -2.49
C ALA A 119 -9.53 -28.01 -2.24
N TRP A 120 -10.65 -27.75 -2.94
CA TRP A 120 -11.39 -26.49 -2.83
C TRP A 120 -12.87 -26.67 -3.22
N GLN A 121 -13.70 -25.70 -2.80
CA GLN A 121 -15.13 -25.73 -3.08
C GLN A 121 -15.44 -25.54 -4.58
N PRO A 122 -16.47 -26.16 -5.13
CA PRO A 122 -16.92 -25.92 -6.51
C PRO A 122 -17.29 -24.44 -6.71
N GLY A 123 -16.87 -23.88 -7.86
CA GLY A 123 -17.11 -22.48 -8.20
C GLY A 123 -16.10 -21.49 -7.60
N GLU A 124 -15.19 -21.96 -6.75
CA GLU A 124 -14.03 -21.18 -6.32
C GLU A 124 -12.82 -21.43 -7.22
N ASP A 125 -11.91 -20.46 -7.25
CA ASP A 125 -10.61 -20.67 -7.87
C ASP A 125 -9.79 -21.71 -7.10
N SER A 126 -9.04 -22.54 -7.80
CA SER A 126 -8.06 -23.42 -7.17
C SER A 126 -7.00 -22.61 -6.41
N PRO A 127 -6.33 -23.18 -5.39
CA PRO A 127 -5.21 -22.51 -4.71
C PRO A 127 -4.14 -21.99 -5.67
N LYS A 128 -3.84 -22.73 -6.72
CA LYS A 128 -2.89 -22.32 -7.78
C LYS A 128 -3.40 -21.09 -8.56
N GLU A 129 -4.68 -21.06 -8.91
CA GLU A 129 -5.29 -19.91 -9.59
C GLU A 129 -5.37 -18.70 -8.68
N LYS A 130 -5.73 -18.89 -7.39
CA LYS A 130 -5.70 -17.81 -6.37
C LYS A 130 -4.29 -17.24 -6.23
N ALA A 131 -3.27 -18.09 -6.17
CA ALA A 131 -1.87 -17.65 -6.09
C ALA A 131 -1.44 -16.89 -7.35
N LEU A 132 -1.79 -17.40 -8.54
CA LEU A 132 -1.49 -16.73 -9.82
C LEU A 132 -2.19 -15.37 -9.93
N LYS A 133 -3.48 -15.29 -9.58
CA LYS A 133 -4.24 -14.04 -9.56
C LYS A 133 -3.64 -13.04 -8.57
N ALA A 134 -3.23 -13.50 -7.38
CA ALA A 134 -2.56 -12.66 -6.39
C ALA A 134 -1.20 -12.15 -6.90
N GLU A 135 -0.43 -13.00 -7.59
CA GLU A 135 0.84 -12.59 -8.21
C GLU A 135 0.62 -11.56 -9.31
N LEU A 136 -0.34 -11.77 -10.19
CA LEU A 136 -0.69 -10.82 -11.26
C LEU A 136 -1.17 -9.48 -10.68
N ALA A 137 -2.04 -9.53 -9.65
CA ALA A 137 -2.51 -8.32 -8.98
C ALA A 137 -1.38 -7.56 -8.25
N ALA A 138 -0.39 -8.29 -7.73
CA ALA A 138 0.78 -7.68 -7.10
C ALA A 138 1.72 -6.99 -8.11
N LYS A 139 1.73 -7.44 -9.37
CA LYS A 139 2.48 -6.82 -10.47
C LYS A 139 1.73 -5.66 -11.14
N GLU A 140 0.42 -5.53 -10.89
CA GLU A 140 -0.37 -4.43 -11.43
C GLU A 140 0.11 -3.09 -10.88
N ARG A 141 0.50 -2.20 -11.79
CA ARG A 141 0.90 -0.83 -11.44
C ARG A 141 -0.33 0.03 -11.18
N LYS A 142 -0.31 0.78 -10.09
CA LYS A 142 -1.41 1.69 -9.71
C LYS A 142 -0.93 3.12 -9.61
N TRP A 143 -1.70 4.02 -10.17
CA TRP A 143 -1.46 5.45 -10.06
C TRP A 143 -1.96 5.98 -8.72
N LYS A 144 -1.18 6.89 -8.16
CA LYS A 144 -1.53 7.72 -7.02
C LYS A 144 -1.10 9.15 -7.33
N TYR A 145 -2.00 10.09 -7.10
CA TYR A 145 -1.76 11.50 -7.38
C TYR A 145 -1.90 12.30 -6.10
N ASP A 146 -1.03 13.26 -5.92
CA ASP A 146 -1.11 14.24 -4.85
C ASP A 146 -0.94 15.65 -5.44
N ALA A 147 -1.79 16.57 -5.02
CA ALA A 147 -1.64 18.00 -5.26
C ALA A 147 -1.64 18.73 -3.91
N SER A 148 -0.76 19.71 -3.75
CA SER A 148 -0.67 20.51 -2.53
C SER A 148 -0.71 21.98 -2.84
N VAL A 149 -1.34 22.74 -1.96
CA VAL A 149 -1.39 24.20 -2.03
C VAL A 149 -1.16 24.78 -0.65
N ASP A 150 -0.31 25.77 -0.59
CA ASP A 150 -0.09 26.62 0.56
C ASP A 150 -0.22 28.08 0.10
N ILE A 151 -1.02 28.87 0.80
CA ILE A 151 -1.16 30.30 0.52
C ILE A 151 -1.18 31.03 1.85
N SER A 152 -0.31 32.01 2.00
CA SER A 152 -0.29 32.90 3.16
C SER A 152 -0.19 34.36 2.72
N GLY A 153 -0.84 35.24 3.46
CA GLY A 153 -0.80 36.66 3.22
C GLY A 153 -0.82 37.45 4.52
N LYS A 154 -0.15 38.59 4.50
CA LYS A 154 -0.16 39.57 5.59
C LYS A 154 -0.21 40.96 4.97
N SER A 155 -1.03 41.85 5.51
CA SER A 155 -1.08 43.25 5.11
C SER A 155 -1.15 44.15 6.34
N GLY A 156 -0.54 45.35 6.28
CA GLY A 156 -0.48 46.32 7.37
C GLY A 156 0.89 46.94 7.52
N ASN A 157 1.51 46.79 8.71
CA ASN A 157 2.85 47.34 8.95
C ASN A 157 3.96 46.73 8.10
N LYS A 158 3.69 45.52 7.56
CA LYS A 158 4.48 44.83 6.53
C LYS A 158 3.51 44.06 5.61
N ASP A 159 3.71 44.18 4.32
CA ASP A 159 2.97 43.42 3.32
C ASP A 159 3.78 42.22 2.88
N ARG A 160 3.21 41.03 2.99
CA ARG A 160 3.82 39.77 2.57
C ARG A 160 2.78 38.88 1.90
N PHE A 161 3.17 38.26 0.81
CA PHE A 161 2.44 37.18 0.15
C PHE A 161 3.38 36.00 -0.06
N ALA A 162 2.90 34.78 0.17
CA ALA A 162 3.62 33.57 -0.17
C ALA A 162 2.64 32.49 -0.65
N SER A 163 3.02 31.75 -1.68
CA SER A 163 2.29 30.59 -2.17
C SER A 163 3.24 29.47 -2.58
N ALA A 164 2.89 28.24 -2.25
CA ALA A 164 3.57 27.06 -2.71
C ALA A 164 2.55 26.07 -3.32
N ILE A 165 2.89 25.54 -4.47
CA ILE A 165 2.10 24.53 -5.18
C ILE A 165 2.99 23.32 -5.41
N GLY A 166 2.50 22.14 -5.08
CA GLY A 166 3.19 20.89 -5.36
C GLY A 166 2.28 19.89 -6.05
N LEU A 167 2.83 19.16 -7.00
CA LEU A 167 2.16 18.09 -7.72
C LEU A 167 3.01 16.82 -7.69
N SER A 168 2.41 15.67 -7.52
CA SER A 168 3.08 14.41 -7.74
C SER A 168 2.16 13.34 -8.33
N ALA A 169 2.75 12.48 -9.16
CA ALA A 169 2.11 11.30 -9.70
C ALA A 169 3.04 10.10 -9.51
N VAL A 170 2.57 9.08 -8.81
CA VAL A 170 3.31 7.87 -8.51
C VAL A 170 2.63 6.70 -9.16
N LEU A 171 3.34 5.99 -10.03
CA LEU A 171 2.94 4.71 -10.59
C LEU A 171 3.76 3.63 -9.89
N GLU A 172 3.11 2.80 -9.08
CA GLU A 172 3.82 1.81 -8.28
C GLU A 172 3.18 0.42 -8.35
N SER A 173 4.05 -0.58 -8.27
CA SER A 173 3.72 -1.99 -8.08
C SER A 173 4.59 -2.55 -6.95
N ARG A 174 4.50 -3.87 -6.73
CA ARG A 174 5.44 -4.56 -5.84
C ARG A 174 6.87 -4.59 -6.37
N GLU A 175 7.05 -4.51 -7.71
CA GLU A 175 8.33 -4.69 -8.38
C GLU A 175 9.03 -3.37 -8.70
N ASP A 176 8.27 -2.26 -8.86
CA ASP A 176 8.84 -0.97 -9.21
C ASP A 176 7.99 0.23 -8.76
N ARG A 177 8.61 1.40 -8.80
CA ARG A 177 7.99 2.68 -8.49
C ARG A 177 8.55 3.77 -9.41
N LEU A 178 7.66 4.45 -10.11
CA LEU A 178 7.96 5.62 -10.92
C LEU A 178 7.23 6.83 -10.33
N LYS A 179 7.96 7.86 -9.93
CA LYS A 179 7.41 9.10 -9.39
C LYS A 179 7.78 10.27 -10.27
N PHE A 180 6.78 11.03 -10.67
CA PHE A 180 6.91 12.38 -11.22
C PHE A 180 6.55 13.38 -10.13
N TYR A 181 7.25 14.48 -10.04
CA TYR A 181 6.93 15.55 -9.10
C TYR A 181 7.34 16.90 -9.63
N GLY A 182 6.68 17.93 -9.12
CA GLY A 182 7.04 19.30 -9.39
C GLY A 182 6.53 20.22 -8.29
N SER A 183 7.21 21.34 -8.09
CA SER A 183 6.82 22.39 -7.16
C SER A 183 7.06 23.77 -7.76
N LEU A 184 6.29 24.72 -7.28
CA LEU A 184 6.43 26.15 -7.52
C LEU A 184 6.31 26.85 -6.18
N ASP A 185 7.34 27.58 -5.79
CA ASP A 185 7.38 28.36 -4.57
C ASP A 185 7.60 29.84 -4.90
N LEU A 186 6.62 30.68 -4.54
CA LEU A 186 6.63 32.12 -4.78
C LEU A 186 6.42 32.87 -3.47
N ALA A 187 7.28 33.83 -3.17
CA ALA A 187 7.07 34.74 -2.03
C ALA A 187 7.57 36.14 -2.34
N GLU A 188 6.87 37.12 -1.79
CA GLU A 188 7.19 38.55 -1.88
C GLU A 188 6.97 39.19 -0.53
N GLU A 189 7.90 40.06 -0.12
CA GLU A 189 7.78 40.88 1.08
C GLU A 189 8.18 42.31 0.73
N GLU A 190 7.29 43.26 1.04
CA GLU A 190 7.51 44.70 0.77
C GLU A 190 7.85 45.03 -0.70
N GLY A 191 7.26 44.29 -1.65
CA GLY A 191 7.49 44.42 -3.10
C GLY A 191 8.78 43.79 -3.60
N ASN A 192 9.53 43.11 -2.74
CA ASN A 192 10.72 42.34 -3.14
C ASN A 192 10.44 40.86 -3.13
N LYS A 193 10.84 40.14 -4.18
CA LYS A 193 10.79 38.69 -4.22
C LYS A 193 11.70 38.10 -3.14
N THR A 194 11.20 37.13 -2.40
CA THR A 194 11.91 36.39 -1.35
C THR A 194 11.92 34.89 -1.58
N ALA A 195 11.10 34.40 -2.53
CA ALA A 195 11.19 33.07 -3.17
C ALA A 195 10.65 33.17 -4.59
N ASP A 196 11.31 32.53 -5.55
CA ASP A 196 10.84 32.33 -6.91
C ASP A 196 11.55 31.11 -7.48
N GLU A 197 11.06 29.94 -7.07
CA GLU A 197 11.67 28.65 -7.34
C GLU A 197 10.68 27.72 -8.05
N ILE A 198 11.16 27.03 -9.08
CA ILE A 198 10.44 25.94 -9.74
C ILE A 198 11.32 24.68 -9.77
N LYS A 199 10.76 23.56 -9.32
CA LYS A 199 11.40 22.24 -9.39
C LYS A 199 10.53 21.25 -10.13
N ALA A 200 11.16 20.34 -10.89
CA ALA A 200 10.51 19.21 -11.49
C ALA A 200 11.45 18.01 -11.51
N GLY A 201 10.93 16.81 -11.27
CA GLY A 201 11.78 15.64 -11.25
C GLY A 201 11.06 14.34 -11.54
N VAL A 202 11.88 13.32 -11.83
CA VAL A 202 11.47 11.94 -12.02
C VAL A 202 12.38 11.05 -11.19
N ASP A 203 11.79 10.15 -10.41
CA ASP A 203 12.48 9.15 -9.60
C ASP A 203 11.92 7.77 -9.98
N TYR A 204 12.77 6.87 -10.41
CA TYR A 204 12.43 5.49 -10.70
C TYR A 204 13.22 4.54 -9.81
N SER A 205 12.54 3.55 -9.25
CA SER A 205 13.17 2.47 -8.48
C SER A 205 12.61 1.12 -8.94
N SER A 206 13.49 0.12 -9.08
CA SER A 206 13.11 -1.26 -9.38
C SER A 206 13.68 -2.19 -8.33
N PHE A 207 12.81 -3.02 -7.73
CA PHE A 207 13.13 -3.92 -6.62
C PHE A 207 13.54 -5.28 -7.17
N PHE A 208 14.79 -5.68 -6.96
CA PHE A 208 15.28 -7.01 -7.32
C PHE A 208 15.24 -7.99 -6.13
N SER A 209 14.87 -7.51 -4.95
CA SER A 209 14.49 -8.32 -3.79
C SER A 209 13.54 -7.52 -2.89
N ASP A 210 12.99 -8.15 -1.85
CA ASP A 210 12.12 -7.47 -0.88
C ASP A 210 12.79 -6.28 -0.17
N SER A 211 14.11 -6.25 -0.11
CA SER A 211 14.87 -5.21 0.62
C SER A 211 15.82 -4.40 -0.24
N LEU A 212 16.08 -4.79 -1.47
CA LEU A 212 17.07 -4.13 -2.33
C LEU A 212 16.44 -3.67 -3.64
N SER A 213 16.82 -2.46 -4.06
CA SER A 213 16.43 -1.85 -5.33
C SER A 213 17.63 -1.17 -5.98
N TRP A 214 17.56 -0.91 -7.27
CA TRP A 214 18.32 0.16 -7.89
C TRP A 214 17.39 1.34 -8.14
N TYR A 215 17.95 2.53 -8.20
CA TYR A 215 17.19 3.74 -8.50
C TYR A 215 17.94 4.61 -9.51
N ALA A 216 17.16 5.41 -10.24
CA ALA A 216 17.65 6.51 -11.06
C ALA A 216 16.73 7.71 -10.86
N ARG A 217 17.28 8.91 -10.67
CA ARG A 217 16.50 10.15 -10.56
C ARG A 217 17.13 11.27 -11.40
N ILE A 218 16.27 12.14 -11.88
CA ILE A 218 16.64 13.41 -12.50
C ILE A 218 15.76 14.48 -11.88
N GLU A 219 16.36 15.59 -11.50
CA GLU A 219 15.70 16.77 -10.98
C GLU A 219 16.21 18.00 -11.71
N LEU A 220 15.30 18.88 -12.07
CA LEU A 220 15.56 20.18 -12.68
C LEU A 220 15.03 21.24 -11.73
N GLU A 221 15.79 22.29 -11.54
CA GLU A 221 15.47 23.41 -10.66
C GLU A 221 15.89 24.73 -11.31
N GLN A 222 15.06 25.73 -11.13
CA GLN A 222 15.34 27.13 -11.45
C GLN A 222 15.00 27.95 -10.20
N ASP A 223 15.87 28.88 -9.81
CA ASP A 223 15.70 29.75 -8.63
C ASP A 223 16.22 31.16 -8.92
N GLU A 224 15.30 32.13 -8.97
CA GLU A 224 15.66 33.54 -9.25
C GLU A 224 16.43 34.18 -8.09
N ILE A 225 16.20 33.72 -6.85
CA ILE A 225 16.87 34.28 -5.65
C ILE A 225 18.32 33.77 -5.58
N GLU A 226 18.57 32.52 -5.95
CA GLU A 226 19.91 31.94 -6.09
C GLU A 226 20.60 32.39 -7.40
N LEU A 227 19.97 33.23 -8.23
CA LEU A 227 20.44 33.65 -9.56
C LEU A 227 20.74 32.42 -10.47
N LEU A 228 19.96 31.39 -10.31
CA LEU A 228 20.13 30.09 -10.95
C LEU A 228 19.15 29.93 -12.12
N ASP A 229 19.70 29.94 -13.36
CA ASP A 229 18.89 29.67 -14.55
C ASP A 229 18.50 28.20 -14.65
N LEU A 230 19.41 27.31 -14.31
CA LEU A 230 19.16 25.85 -14.32
C LEU A 230 20.13 25.13 -13.41
N ARG A 231 19.60 24.31 -12.52
CA ARG A 231 20.30 23.20 -11.87
C ARG A 231 19.71 21.89 -12.36
N SER A 232 20.54 20.99 -12.86
CA SER A 232 20.16 19.64 -13.24
C SER A 232 20.93 18.66 -12.38
N THR A 233 20.23 17.81 -11.64
CA THR A 233 20.83 16.76 -10.82
C THR A 233 20.38 15.40 -11.31
N ALA A 234 21.31 14.58 -11.79
CA ALA A 234 21.06 13.20 -12.12
C ALA A 234 21.74 12.29 -11.11
N ALA A 235 21.08 11.23 -10.64
CA ALA A 235 21.66 10.27 -9.72
C ALA A 235 21.24 8.85 -10.08
N PHE A 236 22.12 7.89 -9.78
CA PHE A 236 21.91 6.46 -9.99
C PHE A 236 22.60 5.67 -8.87
N GLY A 237 21.92 4.67 -8.30
CA GLY A 237 22.49 3.91 -7.19
C GLY A 237 21.63 2.76 -6.73
N ILE A 238 21.92 2.32 -5.50
CA ILE A 238 21.27 1.21 -4.83
C ILE A 238 20.49 1.73 -3.63
N GLY A 239 19.27 1.24 -3.47
CA GLY A 239 18.41 1.44 -2.31
C GLY A 239 18.32 0.18 -1.46
N LYS A 240 18.29 0.34 -0.14
CA LYS A 240 18.08 -0.74 0.82
C LYS A 240 16.99 -0.36 1.81
N HIS A 241 15.91 -1.14 1.83
CA HIS A 241 14.93 -1.07 2.89
C HIS A 241 15.48 -1.72 4.16
N VAL A 242 15.75 -0.90 5.18
CA VAL A 242 16.19 -1.33 6.50
C VAL A 242 15.00 -1.75 7.35
N ILE A 243 13.87 -1.06 7.17
CA ILE A 243 12.58 -1.40 7.75
C ILE A 243 11.56 -1.44 6.61
N LYS A 244 10.83 -2.55 6.49
CA LYS A 244 9.75 -2.73 5.52
C LYS A 244 8.57 -3.42 6.21
N LYS A 245 7.78 -2.63 6.94
CA LYS A 245 6.54 -3.04 7.60
C LYS A 245 5.37 -2.32 6.97
N GLU A 246 4.16 -2.80 7.20
CA GLU A 246 2.93 -2.15 6.70
C GLU A 246 2.77 -0.73 7.24
N ASP A 247 3.11 -0.53 8.54
CA ASP A 247 3.01 0.75 9.24
C ASP A 247 4.28 1.59 9.22
N GLN A 248 5.44 1.03 8.82
CA GLN A 248 6.72 1.73 8.86
C GLN A 248 7.67 1.29 7.76
N GLN A 249 8.25 2.25 7.06
CA GLN A 249 9.28 2.03 6.06
C GLN A 249 10.49 2.92 6.34
N LEU A 250 11.68 2.37 6.18
CA LEU A 250 12.94 3.09 6.23
C LEU A 250 13.83 2.57 5.10
N GLU A 251 14.10 3.44 4.14
CA GLU A 251 14.98 3.18 3.00
C GLU A 251 16.24 4.05 3.11
N PHE A 252 17.39 3.44 2.91
CA PHE A 252 18.66 4.11 2.69
C PHE A 252 19.07 3.95 1.23
N ARG A 253 19.50 5.03 0.60
CA ARG A 253 20.03 5.04 -0.78
C ARG A 253 21.46 5.51 -0.78
N ALA A 254 22.29 4.92 -1.66
CA ALA A 254 23.65 5.34 -1.93
C ALA A 254 23.95 5.16 -3.42
N GLY A 255 24.56 6.17 -4.02
CA GLY A 255 24.83 6.17 -5.46
C GLY A 255 25.79 7.25 -5.91
N LEU A 256 25.90 7.38 -7.21
CA LEU A 256 26.63 8.44 -7.88
C LEU A 256 25.65 9.54 -8.29
N ALA A 257 26.08 10.79 -8.24
CA ALA A 257 25.36 11.94 -8.72
C ALA A 257 26.21 12.77 -9.66
N TYR A 258 25.56 13.46 -10.57
CA TYR A 258 26.13 14.52 -11.39
C TYR A 258 25.21 15.71 -11.32
N ARG A 259 25.73 16.85 -10.83
CA ARG A 259 25.04 18.13 -10.74
C ARG A 259 25.67 19.10 -11.73
N PHE A 260 24.83 19.69 -12.56
CA PHE A 260 25.17 20.79 -13.46
C PHE A 260 24.38 22.02 -13.06
N GLU A 261 25.04 23.17 -12.92
CA GLU A 261 24.45 24.44 -12.54
C GLU A 261 24.88 25.49 -13.58
N ASN A 262 23.90 26.27 -14.05
CA ASN A 262 24.11 27.42 -14.91
C ASN A 262 23.46 28.65 -14.25
N PHE A 263 24.26 29.64 -13.95
CA PHE A 263 23.85 30.87 -13.29
C PHE A 263 23.59 32.00 -14.28
N GLN A 264 22.80 33.00 -13.88
CA GLN A 264 22.41 34.16 -14.70
C GLN A 264 23.60 35.01 -15.18
N ASP A 265 24.73 34.98 -14.49
CA ASP A 265 25.96 35.64 -14.92
C ASP A 265 26.76 34.84 -15.98
N GLY A 266 26.24 33.68 -16.40
CA GLY A 266 26.87 32.78 -17.35
C GLY A 266 27.92 31.85 -16.72
N THR A 267 28.04 31.81 -15.42
CA THR A 267 28.89 30.84 -14.70
C THR A 267 28.27 29.45 -14.80
N GLU A 268 29.06 28.46 -15.20
CA GLU A 268 28.67 27.05 -15.21
C GLU A 268 29.51 26.28 -14.19
N VAL A 269 28.83 25.41 -13.41
CA VAL A 269 29.48 24.55 -12.41
C VAL A 269 29.05 23.11 -12.64
N GLU A 270 30.04 22.22 -12.75
CA GLU A 270 29.84 20.78 -12.85
C GLU A 270 30.31 20.13 -11.54
N SER A 271 29.51 19.31 -10.93
CA SER A 271 29.82 18.67 -9.65
C SER A 271 29.50 17.18 -9.70
N PRO A 272 30.41 16.36 -10.25
CA PRO A 272 30.30 14.91 -10.08
C PRO A 272 30.49 14.55 -8.60
N GLY A 273 29.69 13.65 -8.07
CA GLY A 273 29.71 13.35 -6.63
C GLY A 273 28.95 12.10 -6.23
N LEU A 274 28.57 12.06 -4.95
CA LEU A 274 27.78 10.99 -4.36
C LEU A 274 26.34 11.44 -4.12
N ASP A 275 25.44 10.49 -4.09
CA ASP A 275 24.04 10.63 -3.72
C ASP A 275 23.74 9.73 -2.54
N PHE A 276 23.40 10.31 -1.40
CA PHE A 276 22.89 9.60 -0.24
C PHE A 276 21.50 10.09 0.10
N ALA A 277 20.60 9.17 0.43
CA ALA A 277 19.27 9.54 0.93
C ALA A 277 18.82 8.58 2.04
N LEU A 278 18.10 9.14 3.00
CA LEU A 278 17.35 8.45 4.03
C LEU A 278 15.88 8.83 3.87
N ILE A 279 15.03 7.84 3.58
CA ILE A 279 13.59 8.01 3.36
C ILE A 279 12.87 7.21 4.42
N HIS A 280 12.12 7.89 5.28
CA HIS A 280 11.38 7.26 6.35
C HIS A 280 9.90 7.65 6.29
N SER A 281 9.03 6.70 6.51
CA SER A 281 7.60 6.94 6.73
C SER A 281 7.05 6.03 7.81
N LYS A 282 6.13 6.56 8.63
CA LYS A 282 5.43 5.79 9.65
C LYS A 282 3.96 6.19 9.71
N ASP A 283 3.09 5.20 9.62
CA ASP A 283 1.66 5.33 9.91
C ASP A 283 1.45 5.31 11.43
N LEU A 284 0.75 6.32 11.94
CA LEU A 284 0.42 6.47 13.36
C LEU A 284 -1.02 6.05 13.66
N GLY A 285 -1.77 5.55 12.67
CA GLY A 285 -3.18 5.21 12.75
C GLY A 285 -4.12 6.41 12.58
N TRP A 286 -3.74 7.58 13.10
CA TRP A 286 -4.47 8.84 12.96
C TRP A 286 -3.81 9.82 12.00
N GLY A 287 -2.62 9.53 11.54
CA GLY A 287 -1.83 10.36 10.65
C GLY A 287 -0.56 9.66 10.21
N ARG A 288 0.23 10.29 9.36
CA ARG A 288 1.46 9.76 8.79
C ARG A 288 2.62 10.73 9.07
N LEU A 289 3.69 10.21 9.66
CA LEU A 289 4.98 10.89 9.77
C LEU A 289 5.82 10.55 8.52
N GLY A 290 6.42 11.57 7.90
CA GLY A 290 7.37 11.41 6.81
C GLY A 290 8.66 12.17 7.09
N ASN A 291 9.80 11.60 6.68
CA ASN A 291 11.10 12.24 6.74
C ASN A 291 11.89 11.90 5.48
N LEU A 292 12.56 12.90 4.95
CA LEU A 292 13.51 12.79 3.85
C LEU A 292 14.79 13.54 4.26
N LEU A 293 15.93 12.90 4.11
CA LEU A 293 17.23 13.53 4.23
C LEU A 293 18.06 13.12 3.03
N THR A 294 18.64 14.07 2.32
CA THR A 294 19.61 13.82 1.25
C THR A 294 20.93 14.48 1.56
N TYR A 295 22.01 13.91 1.07
CA TYR A 295 23.37 14.45 1.19
C TYR A 295 24.13 14.19 -0.11
N ASN A 296 24.56 15.25 -0.77
CA ASN A 296 25.18 15.21 -2.09
C ASN A 296 26.55 15.93 -2.08
N PRO A 297 27.65 15.26 -1.66
CA PRO A 297 29.00 15.81 -1.73
C PRO A 297 29.60 15.71 -3.11
N SER A 298 30.39 16.72 -3.52
CA SER A 298 31.18 16.70 -4.77
C SER A 298 32.46 15.88 -4.60
N PHE A 299 32.91 15.20 -5.66
CA PHE A 299 34.21 14.52 -5.68
C PHE A 299 35.39 15.47 -5.81
N GLU A 300 35.19 16.65 -6.40
CA GLU A 300 36.25 17.64 -6.58
C GLU A 300 36.64 18.30 -5.25
N ASP A 301 35.64 18.56 -4.41
CA ASP A 301 35.82 19.05 -3.05
C ASP A 301 34.68 18.49 -2.17
N PHE A 302 35.00 17.60 -1.27
CA PHE A 302 34.02 17.09 -0.29
C PHE A 302 33.50 18.16 0.68
N GLY A 303 34.14 19.36 0.73
CA GLY A 303 33.63 20.53 1.40
C GLY A 303 32.48 21.20 0.64
N ASN A 304 32.32 20.96 -0.67
CA ASN A 304 31.19 21.39 -1.46
C ASN A 304 30.12 20.31 -1.47
N TYR A 305 29.03 20.53 -0.73
CA TYR A 305 27.92 19.59 -0.60
C TYR A 305 26.59 20.31 -0.39
N ARG A 306 25.51 19.61 -0.71
CA ARG A 306 24.15 20.02 -0.37
C ARG A 306 23.51 18.99 0.55
N ILE A 307 22.72 19.48 1.52
CA ILE A 307 21.86 18.67 2.36
C ILE A 307 20.43 19.21 2.23
N PHE A 308 19.50 18.33 1.86
CA PHE A 308 18.09 18.65 1.96
C PHE A 308 17.45 17.76 3.01
N HIS A 309 16.65 18.35 3.89
CA HIS A 309 15.89 17.67 4.92
C HIS A 309 14.45 18.15 4.88
N GLU A 310 13.49 17.23 4.86
CA GLU A 310 12.07 17.50 5.07
C GLU A 310 11.52 16.54 6.12
N SER A 311 10.82 17.07 7.12
CA SER A 311 10.03 16.30 8.08
C SER A 311 8.62 16.84 8.14
N PHE A 312 7.63 15.95 8.06
CA PHE A 312 6.24 16.36 8.10
C PHE A 312 5.34 15.36 8.83
N LEU A 313 4.23 15.89 9.35
CA LEU A 313 3.09 15.16 9.86
C LEU A 313 1.91 15.43 8.95
N GLU A 314 1.33 14.39 8.38
CA GLU A 314 0.17 14.42 7.49
C GLU A 314 -1.04 13.80 8.20
N MET A 315 -2.16 14.52 8.21
CA MET A 315 -3.39 14.12 8.89
C MET A 315 -4.57 14.21 7.93
N PRO A 316 -5.48 13.22 7.90
CA PRO A 316 -6.71 13.34 7.12
C PRO A 316 -7.59 14.46 7.67
N VAL A 317 -8.27 15.19 6.79
CA VAL A 317 -9.24 16.22 7.13
C VAL A 317 -10.64 15.68 6.84
N GLY A 318 -11.45 15.51 7.88
CA GLY A 318 -12.78 14.91 7.78
C GLY A 318 -12.73 13.37 7.78
N THR A 319 -13.75 12.73 7.18
CA THR A 319 -13.93 11.27 7.19
C THR A 319 -13.34 10.57 5.96
N GLY A 320 -12.79 11.31 5.00
CA GLY A 320 -12.21 10.80 3.76
C GLY A 320 -10.70 10.90 3.71
N GLU A 321 -10.07 10.16 2.79
CA GLU A 321 -8.63 10.22 2.54
C GLU A 321 -8.24 11.26 1.49
N PHE A 322 -9.22 11.93 0.86
CA PHE A 322 -9.00 12.84 -0.24
C PHE A 322 -8.33 14.16 0.20
N TRP A 323 -8.77 14.72 1.34
CA TRP A 323 -8.21 15.94 1.90
C TRP A 323 -7.32 15.63 3.07
N LYS A 324 -6.12 16.20 3.09
CA LYS A 324 -5.16 16.05 4.18
C LYS A 324 -4.51 17.39 4.51
N LEU A 325 -4.21 17.58 5.78
CA LEU A 325 -3.36 18.68 6.26
C LEU A 325 -1.95 18.12 6.51
N ARG A 326 -0.95 18.76 5.91
CA ARG A 326 0.46 18.45 6.14
C ARG A 326 1.14 19.63 6.83
N LEU A 327 1.68 19.38 8.00
CA LEU A 327 2.49 20.33 8.77
C LEU A 327 3.93 19.84 8.73
N GLY A 328 4.89 20.75 8.50
CA GLY A 328 6.28 20.32 8.42
C GLY A 328 7.31 21.42 8.44
N ILE A 329 8.55 20.97 8.34
CA ILE A 329 9.75 21.78 8.23
C ILE A 329 10.61 21.22 7.11
N ALA A 330 11.14 22.09 6.29
CA ALA A 330 12.16 21.78 5.30
C ALA A 330 13.41 22.64 5.55
N ASN A 331 14.58 22.06 5.35
CA ASN A 331 15.86 22.76 5.42
C ASN A 331 16.62 22.43 4.13
N ASP A 332 17.09 23.46 3.46
CA ASP A 332 18.03 23.35 2.34
C ASP A 332 19.35 23.98 2.78
N TYR A 333 20.41 23.20 2.78
CA TYR A 333 21.75 23.63 3.14
C TYR A 333 22.66 23.48 1.92
N ASN A 334 23.30 24.59 1.54
CA ASN A 334 24.32 24.67 0.51
C ASN A 334 25.62 25.14 1.17
N SER A 335 26.67 24.33 1.15
CA SER A 335 27.96 24.67 1.76
C SER A 335 28.76 25.74 0.98
N ASP A 336 28.37 25.97 -0.29
CA ASP A 336 29.02 26.96 -1.16
C ASP A 336 27.95 27.80 -1.89
N PRO A 337 27.23 28.67 -1.15
CA PRO A 337 26.16 29.48 -1.74
C PRO A 337 26.75 30.65 -2.52
N VAL A 338 25.94 31.22 -3.43
CA VAL A 338 26.29 32.47 -4.13
C VAL A 338 26.64 33.55 -3.12
N PRO A 339 27.69 34.35 -3.34
CA PRO A 339 28.10 35.42 -2.41
C PRO A 339 26.95 36.35 -2.02
N GLY A 340 26.70 36.48 -0.73
CA GLY A 340 25.62 37.30 -0.16
C GLY A 340 24.40 36.52 0.27
N LEU A 341 24.27 35.25 -0.09
CA LEU A 341 23.23 34.36 0.40
C LEU A 341 23.70 33.60 1.65
N LYS A 342 22.73 33.05 2.39
CA LYS A 342 22.99 32.17 3.54
C LYS A 342 23.20 30.74 3.10
N GLU A 343 23.95 30.00 3.88
CA GLU A 343 24.16 28.55 3.63
C GLU A 343 22.91 27.71 3.91
N MET A 344 21.98 28.16 4.77
CA MET A 344 20.82 27.44 5.21
C MET A 344 19.54 28.24 5.03
N ASP A 345 18.58 27.63 4.32
CA ASP A 345 17.19 28.05 4.27
C ASP A 345 16.31 27.10 5.05
N THR A 346 15.41 27.66 5.85
CA THR A 346 14.45 26.89 6.65
C THR A 346 13.03 27.36 6.36
N THR A 347 12.21 26.43 5.90
CA THR A 347 10.79 26.64 5.60
C THR A 347 9.92 25.88 6.57
N TYR A 348 9.04 26.57 7.29
CA TYR A 348 7.93 25.97 8.04
C TYR A 348 6.68 26.05 7.19
N PHE A 349 5.96 24.94 7.04
CA PHE A 349 4.81 24.92 6.17
C PHE A 349 3.59 24.25 6.78
N ALA A 350 2.40 24.70 6.32
CA ALA A 350 1.10 24.10 6.58
C ALA A 350 0.36 24.01 5.26
N ARG A 351 0.32 22.81 4.64
CA ARG A 351 -0.17 22.58 3.29
C ARG A 351 -1.46 21.76 3.30
N MET A 352 -2.44 22.19 2.52
CA MET A 352 -3.59 21.35 2.18
C MET A 352 -3.22 20.45 0.99
N LEU A 353 -3.42 19.16 1.16
CA LEU A 353 -3.19 18.16 0.11
C LEU A 353 -4.52 17.56 -0.35
N LEU A 354 -4.58 17.33 -1.66
CA LEU A 354 -5.58 16.48 -2.31
C LEU A 354 -4.88 15.21 -2.76
N SER A 355 -5.38 14.06 -2.31
CA SER A 355 -4.83 12.75 -2.70
C SER A 355 -5.92 11.91 -3.34
N TRP A 356 -5.63 11.28 -4.50
CA TRP A 356 -6.57 10.36 -5.18
C TRP A 356 -5.82 9.24 -5.91
N ARG A 357 -6.57 8.19 -6.24
CA ARG A 357 -6.06 6.98 -6.92
C ARG A 357 -6.91 6.68 -8.14
#